data_8eded48257e6fdbd015dad00f7bed46d
#
_entry.id   8eded48257e6fdbd015dad00f7bed46d
#
_cell.length_a   1.000
_cell.length_b   1.000
_cell.length_c   1.000
_cell.angle_alpha   90.00
_cell.angle_beta   90.00
_cell.angle_gamma   90.00
#
_symmetry.space_group_name_H-M   'P 1'
#
loop_
_entity.id
_entity.type
_entity.pdbx_description
1 polymer ?
#
loop_
_entity_poly.entity_id
_entity_poly.type
_entity_poly.pdbx_seq_one_letter_code
_entity_poly.pdbx_strand_id
1 'polypeptide(L)'
;MEYERFRGRSGRLPGGPPGGPPSGSQKGGREFLLAHRMFRSHRTGAIVNPAMTRFSFPPRWHYDVLRGLDYFRESGAERDDRLADAIELVEKRRKPDGRWLLQNRYPGKTFFELEELGKPSRWNTLRAQRVLRWWQSR
;
A
#
# COMPACT_ATOMS: atom_id res chain seq x y z
N MET A 1 16.53 4.94 6.00
CA MET A 1 16.87 6.05 5.13
C MET A 1 15.88 6.23 4.00
N GLU A 2 15.77 5.32 3.06
CA GLU A 2 14.71 5.43 2.05
C GLU A 2 13.32 5.42 2.64
N TYR A 3 13.11 4.63 3.69
CA TYR A 3 11.87 4.60 4.44
C TYR A 3 11.55 5.95 5.09
N GLU A 4 12.55 6.60 5.65
CA GLU A 4 12.39 7.92 6.25
C GLU A 4 11.99 8.97 5.21
N ARG A 5 12.58 8.94 4.02
CA ARG A 5 12.19 9.81 2.92
C ARG A 5 10.73 9.62 2.53
N PHE A 6 10.33 8.38 2.44
CA PHE A 6 8.97 8.01 2.11
C PHE A 6 8.01 8.57 3.15
N ARG A 7 8.35 8.38 4.41
CA ARG A 7 7.56 8.83 5.55
C ARG A 7 7.37 10.36 5.54
N GLY A 8 8.43 11.10 5.24
CA GLY A 8 8.35 12.54 5.18
C GLY A 8 7.47 13.07 4.04
N ARG A 9 7.36 12.31 2.97
CA ARG A 9 6.56 12.72 1.83
C ARG A 9 5.09 12.31 1.95
N SER A 10 4.80 11.19 2.59
CA SER A 10 3.44 10.71 2.71
C SER A 10 2.58 11.57 3.64
N GLY A 11 3.20 12.32 4.53
CA GLY A 11 2.48 13.19 5.44
C GLY A 11 1.95 14.49 4.82
N ARG A 12 2.21 14.73 3.55
CA ARG A 12 1.82 15.96 2.88
C ARG A 12 1.01 15.70 1.61
N LEU A 13 -0.08 15.01 1.76
CA LEU A 13 -0.98 14.87 0.62
C LEU A 13 -1.70 16.20 0.40
N PRO A 14 -1.45 16.88 -0.72
CA PRO A 14 -2.19 18.10 -1.01
C PRO A 14 -3.64 17.75 -1.25
N GLY A 15 -4.51 18.48 -0.60
CA GLY A 15 -5.94 18.36 -0.84
C GLY A 15 -6.31 18.95 -2.18
N GLY A 16 -6.14 18.18 -3.24
CA GLY A 16 -6.73 18.54 -4.51
C GLY A 16 -8.17 18.07 -4.58
N PRO A 17 -9.04 18.71 -5.38
CA PRO A 17 -10.41 18.24 -5.55
C PRO A 17 -10.42 16.84 -6.16
N PRO A 18 -11.33 15.95 -5.69
CA PRO A 18 -11.46 14.62 -6.26
C PRO A 18 -11.74 14.68 -7.75
N GLY A 19 -11.02 13.87 -8.53
CA GLY A 19 -11.22 13.80 -9.97
C GLY A 19 -10.44 14.82 -10.79
N GLY A 20 -9.71 15.74 -10.15
CA GLY A 20 -8.84 16.67 -10.86
C GLY A 20 -7.53 16.01 -11.31
N PRO A 21 -6.78 16.65 -12.26
CA PRO A 21 -5.48 16.15 -12.65
C PRO A 21 -4.53 16.16 -11.44
N PRO A 22 -3.62 15.17 -11.33
CA PRO A 22 -2.71 15.13 -10.20
C PRO A 22 -1.81 16.36 -10.17
N SER A 23 -1.60 16.90 -8.98
CA SER A 23 -0.65 17.98 -8.78
C SER A 23 0.77 17.47 -9.04
N GLY A 24 1.72 18.38 -9.26
CA GLY A 24 3.12 18.03 -9.44
C GLY A 24 3.68 17.21 -8.29
N SER A 25 3.23 17.47 -7.05
CA SER A 25 3.65 16.71 -5.88
C SER A 25 3.09 15.29 -5.87
N GLN A 26 1.87 15.08 -6.39
CA GLN A 26 1.30 13.74 -6.54
C GLN A 26 2.07 12.94 -7.59
N LYS A 27 2.42 13.55 -8.72
CA LYS A 27 3.23 12.90 -9.74
C LYS A 27 4.60 12.51 -9.22
N GLY A 28 5.26 13.40 -8.45
CA GLY A 28 6.54 13.12 -7.84
C GLY A 28 6.45 11.98 -6.82
N GLY A 29 5.39 11.95 -6.03
CA GLY A 29 5.15 10.87 -5.07
C GLY A 29 4.94 9.53 -5.75
N ARG A 30 4.16 9.50 -6.81
CA ARG A 30 3.94 8.28 -7.60
C ARG A 30 5.24 7.78 -8.23
N GLU A 31 6.01 8.67 -8.84
CA GLU A 31 7.26 8.31 -9.48
C GLU A 31 8.26 7.77 -8.45
N PHE A 32 8.31 8.35 -7.26
CA PHE A 32 9.13 7.83 -6.17
C PHE A 32 8.74 6.39 -5.82
N LEU A 33 7.45 6.12 -5.65
CA LEU A 33 6.95 4.77 -5.35
C LEU A 33 7.27 3.80 -6.47
N LEU A 34 7.08 4.20 -7.72
CA LEU A 34 7.34 3.36 -8.88
C LEU A 34 8.83 3.04 -9.02
N ALA A 35 9.70 4.02 -8.81
CA ALA A 35 11.14 3.82 -8.86
C ALA A 35 11.60 2.82 -7.81
N HIS A 36 10.94 2.78 -6.66
CA HIS A 36 11.25 1.85 -5.57
C HIS A 36 10.41 0.58 -5.64
N ARG A 37 9.67 0.36 -6.73
CA ARG A 37 8.77 -0.79 -6.89
C ARG A 37 7.90 -1.03 -5.65
N MET A 38 7.49 0.06 -5.03
CA MET A 38 6.64 0.13 -3.83
C MET A 38 7.33 -0.23 -2.51
N PHE A 39 8.33 -1.11 -2.51
CA PHE A 39 8.95 -1.58 -1.25
C PHE A 39 10.42 -1.97 -1.38
N ARG A 40 11.05 -1.68 -2.53
CA ARG A 40 12.43 -2.08 -2.76
C ARG A 40 13.37 -0.88 -2.87
N SER A 41 14.62 -1.09 -2.51
CA SER A 41 15.66 -0.09 -2.74
C SER A 41 15.88 0.06 -4.25
N HIS A 42 15.90 1.32 -4.70
CA HIS A 42 16.21 1.63 -6.09
C HIS A 42 17.63 1.20 -6.48
N ARG A 43 18.54 1.18 -5.52
CA ARG A 43 19.96 0.87 -5.76
C ARG A 43 20.26 -0.60 -5.77
N THR A 44 19.67 -1.35 -4.85
CA THR A 44 20.03 -2.77 -4.63
C THR A 44 18.91 -3.76 -4.95
N GLY A 45 17.66 -3.29 -5.06
CA GLY A 45 16.51 -4.17 -5.22
C GLY A 45 16.09 -4.87 -3.93
N ALA A 46 16.80 -4.68 -2.83
CA ALA A 46 16.45 -5.28 -1.55
C ALA A 46 15.22 -4.61 -0.94
N ILE A 47 14.52 -5.33 -0.07
CA ILE A 47 13.38 -4.78 0.67
C ILE A 47 13.89 -3.71 1.63
N VAL A 48 13.33 -2.48 1.51
CA VAL A 48 13.75 -1.34 2.32
C VAL A 48 13.42 -1.56 3.79
N ASN A 49 12.19 -2.00 4.06
CA ASN A 49 11.71 -2.27 5.42
C ASN A 49 10.70 -3.41 5.37
N PRO A 50 10.99 -4.54 6.05
CA PRO A 50 10.08 -5.69 6.04
C PRO A 50 8.66 -5.37 6.52
N ALA A 51 8.48 -4.37 7.37
CA ALA A 51 7.15 -3.96 7.84
C ALA A 51 6.25 -3.50 6.70
N MET A 52 6.83 -2.97 5.61
CA MET A 52 6.07 -2.57 4.42
C MET A 52 5.37 -3.74 3.74
N THR A 53 5.86 -4.97 3.92
CA THR A 53 5.30 -6.16 3.31
C THR A 53 4.24 -6.83 4.16
N ARG A 54 3.94 -6.28 5.33
CA ARG A 54 2.92 -6.79 6.24
C ARG A 54 1.73 -5.84 6.24
N PHE A 55 0.54 -6.39 5.97
CA PHE A 55 -0.66 -5.58 5.80
C PHE A 55 -1.31 -5.33 7.15
N SER A 56 -1.51 -4.05 7.46
CA SER A 56 -2.06 -3.59 8.72
C SER A 56 -3.39 -2.85 8.51
N PHE A 57 -4.22 -2.88 9.55
CA PHE A 57 -5.44 -2.08 9.58
C PHE A 57 -5.81 -1.78 11.03
N PRO A 58 -6.16 -0.55 11.37
CA PRO A 58 -6.07 0.64 10.52
C PRO A 58 -4.60 1.00 10.23
N PRO A 59 -4.28 1.51 9.04
CA PRO A 59 -2.89 1.80 8.69
C PRO A 59 -2.32 3.02 9.41
N ARG A 60 -3.18 3.88 9.94
CA ARG A 60 -2.81 5.15 10.57
C ARG A 60 -1.93 5.98 9.60
N TRP A 61 -0.79 6.48 10.06
CA TRP A 61 0.16 7.22 9.23
C TRP A 61 1.27 6.32 8.66
N HIS A 62 1.24 5.03 8.95
CA HIS A 62 2.25 4.09 8.46
C HIS A 62 1.93 3.64 7.04
N TYR A 63 3.00 3.37 6.28
CA TYR A 63 2.92 2.86 4.93
C TYR A 63 3.06 1.34 4.93
N ASP A 64 2.26 0.68 4.12
CA ASP A 64 2.51 -0.68 3.65
C ASP A 64 2.17 -0.77 2.16
N VAL A 65 2.60 -1.88 1.53
CA VAL A 65 2.44 -2.06 0.09
C VAL A 65 0.96 -2.03 -0.32
N LEU A 66 0.08 -2.60 0.48
CA LEU A 66 -1.35 -2.63 0.16
C LEU A 66 -1.95 -1.21 0.17
N ARG A 67 -1.55 -0.39 1.13
CA ARG A 67 -1.97 1.01 1.17
C ARG A 67 -1.51 1.78 -0.06
N GLY A 68 -0.26 1.54 -0.47
CA GLY A 68 0.28 2.19 -1.66
C GLY A 68 -0.45 1.79 -2.93
N LEU A 69 -0.71 0.52 -3.11
CA LEU A 69 -1.46 0.03 -4.27
C LEU A 69 -2.90 0.54 -4.28
N ASP A 70 -3.54 0.60 -3.12
CA ASP A 70 -4.89 1.13 -3.01
C ASP A 70 -4.93 2.63 -3.39
N TYR A 71 -3.89 3.37 -3.03
CA TYR A 71 -3.75 4.76 -3.47
C TYR A 71 -3.69 4.87 -4.99
N PHE A 72 -2.91 4.03 -5.67
CA PHE A 72 -2.86 4.03 -7.13
C PHE A 72 -4.23 3.73 -7.73
N ARG A 73 -4.92 2.75 -7.18
CA ARG A 73 -6.28 2.40 -7.62
C ARG A 73 -7.25 3.56 -7.46
N GLU A 74 -7.29 4.18 -6.28
CA GLU A 74 -8.21 5.28 -5.99
C GLU A 74 -7.94 6.52 -6.84
N SER A 75 -6.69 6.76 -7.16
CA SER A 75 -6.31 7.92 -7.97
C SER A 75 -6.54 7.72 -9.47
N GLY A 76 -7.04 6.57 -9.88
CA GLY A 76 -7.30 6.28 -11.29
C GLY A 76 -6.03 6.11 -12.12
N ALA A 77 -4.92 5.77 -11.48
CA ALA A 77 -3.65 5.60 -12.19
C ALA A 77 -3.71 4.44 -13.16
N GLU A 78 -2.97 4.56 -14.26
CA GLU A 78 -2.82 3.48 -15.21
C GLU A 78 -1.90 2.39 -14.64
N ARG A 79 -2.08 1.18 -15.16
CA ARG A 79 -1.22 0.06 -14.80
C ARG A 79 0.22 0.35 -15.23
N ASP A 80 1.16 0.17 -14.31
CA ASP A 80 2.59 0.31 -14.57
C ASP A 80 3.28 -0.98 -14.18
N ASP A 81 4.12 -1.52 -15.07
CA ASP A 81 4.78 -2.80 -14.85
C ASP A 81 5.69 -2.79 -13.62
N ARG A 82 6.13 -1.63 -13.18
CA ARG A 82 6.91 -1.49 -11.94
C ARG A 82 6.11 -1.84 -10.69
N LEU A 83 4.79 -1.95 -10.80
CA LEU A 83 3.91 -2.39 -9.71
C LEU A 83 3.79 -3.91 -9.63
N ALA A 84 4.29 -4.65 -10.61
CA ALA A 84 4.09 -6.10 -10.69
C ALA A 84 4.62 -6.85 -9.46
N ASP A 85 5.78 -6.45 -8.92
CA ASP A 85 6.34 -7.08 -7.73
C ASP A 85 5.43 -6.91 -6.51
N ALA A 86 4.84 -5.73 -6.38
CA ALA A 86 3.92 -5.43 -5.29
C ALA A 86 2.62 -6.22 -5.42
N ILE A 87 2.11 -6.35 -6.64
CA ILE A 87 0.93 -7.17 -6.92
C ILE A 87 1.20 -8.64 -6.59
N GLU A 88 2.37 -9.15 -6.98
CA GLU A 88 2.77 -10.51 -6.65
C GLU A 88 2.81 -10.73 -5.14
N LEU A 89 3.31 -9.75 -4.39
CA LEU A 89 3.32 -9.83 -2.94
C LEU A 89 1.89 -9.93 -2.38
N VAL A 90 0.95 -9.15 -2.89
CA VAL A 90 -0.46 -9.22 -2.46
C VAL A 90 -1.03 -10.60 -2.74
N GLU A 91 -0.77 -11.16 -3.93
CA GLU A 91 -1.24 -12.49 -4.29
C GLU A 91 -0.65 -13.58 -3.38
N LYS A 92 0.64 -13.48 -3.07
CA LYS A 92 1.31 -14.44 -2.17
C LYS A 92 0.76 -14.41 -0.74
N ARG A 93 0.25 -13.29 -0.29
CA ARG A 93 -0.33 -13.16 1.05
C ARG A 93 -1.75 -13.71 1.14
N ARG A 94 -2.36 -14.02 0.02
CA ARG A 94 -3.70 -14.61 -0.01
C ARG A 94 -3.66 -16.01 0.59
N LYS A 95 -4.58 -16.27 1.51
CA LYS A 95 -4.71 -17.60 2.11
C LYS A 95 -5.60 -18.52 1.26
N PRO A 96 -5.52 -19.85 1.47
CA PRO A 96 -6.32 -20.79 0.68
C PRO A 96 -7.82 -20.54 0.70
N ASP A 97 -8.34 -19.93 1.75
CA ASP A 97 -9.76 -19.56 1.86
C ASP A 97 -10.10 -18.27 1.10
N GLY A 98 -9.14 -17.68 0.40
CA GLY A 98 -9.35 -16.46 -0.37
C GLY A 98 -9.29 -15.17 0.43
N ARG A 99 -8.88 -15.22 1.69
CA ARG A 99 -8.81 -14.06 2.58
C ARG A 99 -7.37 -13.68 2.90
N TRP A 100 -7.20 -12.44 3.38
CA TRP A 100 -5.94 -11.91 3.83
C TRP A 100 -5.97 -11.70 5.34
N LEU A 101 -4.84 -11.97 5.99
CA LEU A 101 -4.73 -11.82 7.43
C LEU A 101 -4.43 -10.38 7.83
N LEU A 102 -4.76 -10.04 9.07
CA LEU A 102 -4.22 -8.85 9.71
C LEU A 102 -2.80 -9.21 10.16
N GLN A 103 -1.81 -8.74 9.41
CA GLN A 103 -0.42 -9.16 9.60
C GLN A 103 0.37 -8.25 10.53
N ASN A 104 -0.13 -7.04 10.76
CA ASN A 104 0.54 -6.09 11.62
C ASN A 104 -0.49 -5.13 12.21
N ARG A 105 -0.19 -4.64 13.39
CA ARG A 105 -1.01 -3.66 14.08
C ARG A 105 -0.09 -2.65 14.76
N TYR A 106 -0.33 -1.37 14.48
CA TYR A 106 0.46 -0.32 15.08
C TYR A 106 -0.15 0.12 16.41
N PRO A 107 0.68 0.37 17.45
CA PRO A 107 0.19 0.80 18.74
C PRO A 107 -0.48 2.19 18.63
N GLY A 108 -1.49 2.40 19.45
CA GLY A 108 -2.24 3.65 19.51
C GLY A 108 -3.51 3.47 20.31
N LYS A 109 -4.14 4.59 20.65
CA LYS A 109 -5.39 4.55 21.40
C LYS A 109 -6.52 4.09 20.48
N THR A 110 -7.08 2.93 20.79
CA THR A 110 -8.32 2.46 20.19
C THR A 110 -9.27 2.10 21.32
N PHE A 111 -10.53 2.48 21.18
CA PHE A 111 -11.53 2.14 22.19
C PHE A 111 -11.87 0.65 22.14
N PHE A 112 -11.66 0.02 21.01
CA PHE A 112 -11.88 -1.41 20.83
C PHE A 112 -10.99 -1.90 19.68
N GLU A 113 -10.73 -3.19 19.66
CA GLU A 113 -10.00 -3.81 18.57
C GLU A 113 -10.96 -4.09 17.42
N LEU A 114 -10.64 -3.53 16.25
CA LEU A 114 -11.44 -3.73 15.06
C LEU A 114 -11.30 -5.15 14.52
N GLU A 115 -10.09 -5.69 14.60
CA GLU A 115 -9.79 -7.03 14.13
C GLU A 115 -8.64 -7.63 14.94
N GLU A 116 -8.54 -8.94 14.93
CA GLU A 116 -7.54 -9.68 15.70
C GLU A 116 -6.30 -9.96 14.85
N LEU A 117 -5.13 -9.66 15.44
CA LEU A 117 -3.84 -9.89 14.77
C LEU A 117 -3.66 -11.39 14.46
N GLY A 118 -3.20 -11.69 13.23
CA GLY A 118 -2.98 -13.06 12.78
C GLY A 118 -4.22 -13.80 12.32
N LYS A 119 -5.38 -13.16 12.39
CA LYS A 119 -6.65 -13.72 11.92
C LYS A 119 -7.08 -13.07 10.61
N PRO A 120 -8.05 -13.68 9.89
CA PRO A 120 -8.54 -13.06 8.64
C PRO A 120 -9.07 -11.65 8.88
N SER A 121 -8.65 -10.73 8.01
CA SER A 121 -9.05 -9.33 8.06
C SER A 121 -10.05 -9.04 6.95
N ARG A 122 -11.23 -8.55 7.31
CA ARG A 122 -12.22 -8.12 6.32
C ARG A 122 -11.72 -6.89 5.54
N TRP A 123 -11.07 -5.99 6.23
CA TRP A 123 -10.59 -4.75 5.63
C TRP A 123 -9.42 -4.99 4.68
N ASN A 124 -8.44 -5.78 5.08
CA ASN A 124 -7.33 -6.15 4.20
C ASN A 124 -7.83 -6.98 3.02
N THR A 125 -8.75 -7.91 3.25
CA THR A 125 -9.36 -8.72 2.18
C THR A 125 -10.06 -7.83 1.15
N LEU A 126 -10.88 -6.88 1.60
CA LEU A 126 -11.59 -5.96 0.71
C LEU A 126 -10.63 -5.12 -0.12
N ARG A 127 -9.63 -4.54 0.54
CA ARG A 127 -8.62 -3.70 -0.13
C ARG A 127 -7.82 -4.50 -1.15
N ALA A 128 -7.36 -5.69 -0.77
CA ALA A 128 -6.59 -6.56 -1.65
C ALA A 128 -7.41 -6.99 -2.87
N GLN A 129 -8.66 -7.35 -2.68
CA GLN A 129 -9.54 -7.73 -3.78
C GLN A 129 -9.78 -6.57 -4.74
N ARG A 130 -9.97 -5.36 -4.23
CA ARG A 130 -10.14 -4.16 -5.06
C ARG A 130 -8.88 -3.86 -5.88
N VAL A 131 -7.73 -3.97 -5.25
CA VAL A 131 -6.44 -3.75 -5.91
C VAL A 131 -6.23 -4.79 -7.02
N LEU A 132 -6.44 -6.07 -6.74
CA LEU A 132 -6.25 -7.12 -7.74
C LEU A 132 -7.24 -6.98 -8.90
N ARG A 133 -8.49 -6.61 -8.62
CA ARG A 133 -9.49 -6.37 -9.67
C ARG A 133 -9.08 -5.21 -10.56
N TRP A 134 -8.63 -4.11 -9.96
CA TRP A 134 -8.13 -2.97 -10.71
C TRP A 134 -6.95 -3.36 -11.61
N TRP A 135 -6.00 -4.13 -11.06
CA TRP A 135 -4.84 -4.58 -11.81
C TRP A 135 -5.21 -5.45 -13.01
N GLN A 136 -6.16 -6.37 -12.82
CA GLN A 136 -6.57 -7.31 -13.87
C GLN A 136 -7.43 -6.66 -14.95
N SER A 137 -8.11 -5.57 -14.65
CA SER A 137 -9.02 -4.91 -15.58
C SER A 137 -8.33 -3.97 -16.56
N ARG A 138 -7.04 -3.77 -16.45
CA ARG A 138 -6.28 -2.78 -17.20
C ARG A 138 -5.28 -3.38 -18.17
#